data_2b61663582c0a0fab70b6ca298934a58
#
_entry.id   2b61663582c0a0fab70b6ca298934a58
#
_cell.length_a   1.000
_cell.length_b   1.000
_cell.length_c   1.000
_cell.angle_alpha   90.00
_cell.angle_beta   90.00
_cell.angle_gamma   90.00
#
_symmetry.space_group_name_H-M   'P 1'
#
loop_
_entity.id
_entity.type
_entity.pdbx_description
1 polymer ?
#
loop_
_entity_poly.entity_id
_entity_poly.type
_entity_poly.pdbx_seq_one_letter_code
_entity_poly.pdbx_strand_id
1 'polypeptide(L)'
;MCIKQSIICLIVDNLSENMNAKRIQMKRSMKHNIILIGFMGCGKTSVGERLAQKLSYRFQDTDRLIEQKERDTINHIFDLYGEEYFRGKETGLLQELLPELNHVVLSTGGGLPLRDQNSSILKEMGFVVYLKASKETTIKRLSGDRTRPLLQGDDREKRIESMLNYRTPIYEKAAHKIIITDHKSIDEIATAIMEAYMKLIY
;
A
#
# COMPACT_ATOMS: atom_id res chain seq x y z
N MET A 1 53.15 -3.96 12.88
CA MET A 1 52.00 -4.41 12.06
C MET A 1 50.69 -4.60 12.87
N CYS A 2 50.74 -4.63 14.21
CA CYS A 2 49.62 -4.93 15.08
C CYS A 2 48.62 -3.77 15.32
N ILE A 3 49.08 -2.51 15.37
CA ILE A 3 48.26 -1.33 15.75
C ILE A 3 47.18 -0.98 14.71
N LYS A 4 47.49 -1.12 13.41
CA LYS A 4 46.54 -0.82 12.32
C LYS A 4 45.33 -1.79 12.32
N GLN A 5 45.54 -3.04 12.65
CA GLN A 5 44.52 -4.06 12.69
C GLN A 5 43.53 -3.86 13.85
N SER A 6 44.02 -3.40 15.03
CA SER A 6 43.19 -3.08 16.19
C SER A 6 42.29 -1.84 15.96
N ILE A 7 42.81 -0.81 15.24
CA ILE A 7 42.02 0.38 14.93
C ILE A 7 40.92 0.09 13.91
N ILE A 8 41.18 -0.76 12.91
CA ILE A 8 40.16 -1.17 11.95
C ILE A 8 39.05 -1.98 12.62
N CYS A 9 39.39 -2.90 13.52
CA CYS A 9 38.43 -3.68 14.29
C CYS A 9 37.50 -2.76 15.13
N LEU A 10 38.07 -1.80 15.88
CA LEU A 10 37.33 -0.82 16.67
C LEU A 10 36.40 0.06 15.82
N ILE A 11 36.79 0.43 14.63
CA ILE A 11 35.96 1.23 13.70
C ILE A 11 34.81 0.38 13.16
N VAL A 12 35.05 -0.87 12.80
CA VAL A 12 34.03 -1.78 12.31
C VAL A 12 33.01 -2.11 13.40
N ASP A 13 33.46 -2.35 14.64
CA ASP A 13 32.59 -2.62 15.77
C ASP A 13 31.72 -1.41 16.13
N ASN A 14 32.28 -0.19 16.17
CA ASN A 14 31.54 1.05 16.38
C ASN A 14 30.53 1.35 15.25
N LEU A 15 30.84 1.02 13.99
CA LEU A 15 29.93 1.17 12.87
C LEU A 15 28.77 0.15 12.99
N SER A 16 29.06 -1.08 13.38
CA SER A 16 28.04 -2.14 13.54
C SER A 16 27.10 -1.84 14.72
N GLU A 17 27.62 -1.33 15.85
CA GLU A 17 26.82 -0.90 17.00
C GLU A 17 25.93 0.31 16.65
N ASN A 18 26.46 1.28 15.94
CA ASN A 18 25.71 2.48 15.50
C ASN A 18 24.62 2.13 14.49
N MET A 19 24.90 1.19 13.57
CA MET A 19 23.89 0.64 12.65
C MET A 19 22.81 -0.16 13.38
N ASN A 20 23.17 -0.97 14.37
CA ASN A 20 22.22 -1.70 15.22
C ASN A 20 21.36 -0.75 16.08
N ALA A 21 21.95 0.26 16.70
CA ALA A 21 21.23 1.26 17.47
C ALA A 21 20.21 2.04 16.59
N LYS A 22 20.64 2.47 15.40
CA LYS A 22 19.74 3.11 14.41
C LYS A 22 18.63 2.17 13.96
N ARG A 23 18.92 0.89 13.75
CA ARG A 23 17.94 -0.13 13.36
C ARG A 23 16.92 -0.37 14.48
N ILE A 24 17.37 -0.42 15.74
CA ILE A 24 16.50 -0.58 16.92
C ILE A 24 15.62 0.66 17.11
N GLN A 25 16.18 1.86 16.94
CA GLN A 25 15.44 3.11 17.08
C GLN A 25 14.42 3.28 15.92
N MET A 26 14.78 2.88 14.69
CA MET A 26 13.87 2.85 13.55
C MET A 26 12.76 1.81 13.75
N LYS A 27 13.06 0.62 14.31
CA LYS A 27 12.04 -0.38 14.69
C LYS A 27 11.08 0.13 15.78
N ARG A 28 11.56 0.89 16.78
CA ARG A 28 10.74 1.49 17.85
C ARG A 28 9.84 2.63 17.34
N SER A 29 10.24 3.31 16.28
CA SER A 29 9.50 4.42 15.65
C SER A 29 8.51 3.96 14.57
N MET A 30 8.60 2.69 14.09
CA MET A 30 7.71 2.20 13.04
C MET A 30 6.29 2.03 13.56
N LYS A 31 5.36 2.68 12.90
CA LYS A 31 3.93 2.42 13.13
C LYS A 31 3.59 1.01 12.68
N HIS A 32 2.89 0.29 13.53
CA HIS A 32 2.50 -1.10 13.28
C HIS A 32 1.27 -1.18 12.35
N ASN A 33 1.38 -0.59 11.15
CA ASN A 33 0.33 -0.65 10.14
C ASN A 33 0.84 -1.35 8.87
N ILE A 34 -0.08 -1.97 8.14
CA ILE A 34 0.17 -2.53 6.81
C ILE A 34 -0.73 -1.82 5.82
N ILE A 35 -0.12 -1.22 4.79
CA ILE A 35 -0.82 -0.43 3.79
C ILE A 35 -0.85 -1.23 2.49
N LEU A 36 -2.04 -1.53 1.97
CA LEU A 36 -2.23 -2.26 0.73
C LEU A 36 -2.48 -1.28 -0.42
N ILE A 37 -1.57 -1.27 -1.39
CA ILE A 37 -1.70 -0.49 -2.62
C ILE A 37 -1.80 -1.41 -3.84
N GLY A 38 -2.26 -0.86 -4.96
CA GLY A 38 -2.34 -1.58 -6.23
C GLY A 38 -3.58 -1.25 -7.03
N PHE A 39 -3.64 -1.79 -8.23
CA PHE A 39 -4.71 -1.51 -9.18
C PHE A 39 -6.07 -2.02 -8.68
N MET A 40 -7.16 -1.46 -9.22
CA MET A 40 -8.51 -1.99 -8.97
C MET A 40 -8.60 -3.47 -9.37
N GLY A 41 -9.36 -4.28 -8.62
CA GLY A 41 -9.48 -5.72 -8.88
C GLY A 41 -8.28 -6.58 -8.42
N CYS A 42 -7.18 -6.00 -7.90
CA CYS A 42 -6.05 -6.81 -7.41
C CYS A 42 -6.30 -7.52 -6.07
N GLY A 43 -7.43 -7.26 -5.40
CA GLY A 43 -7.85 -7.99 -4.19
C GLY A 43 -7.54 -7.30 -2.87
N LYS A 44 -7.23 -5.99 -2.83
CA LYS A 44 -6.85 -5.27 -1.61
C LYS A 44 -7.83 -5.43 -0.45
N THR A 45 -9.11 -5.24 -0.70
CA THR A 45 -10.15 -5.34 0.33
C THR A 45 -10.22 -6.75 0.92
N SER A 46 -10.38 -7.78 0.08
CA SER A 46 -10.52 -9.18 0.55
C SER A 46 -9.24 -9.69 1.23
N VAL A 47 -8.06 -9.38 0.67
CA VAL A 47 -6.78 -9.73 1.29
C VAL A 47 -6.57 -8.95 2.58
N GLY A 48 -6.93 -7.67 2.60
CA GLY A 48 -6.80 -6.81 3.77
C GLY A 48 -7.65 -7.27 4.95
N GLU A 49 -8.91 -7.61 4.71
CA GLU A 49 -9.81 -8.17 5.72
C GLU A 49 -9.24 -9.49 6.30
N ARG A 50 -8.77 -10.39 5.43
CA ARG A 50 -8.17 -11.66 5.85
C ARG A 50 -6.87 -11.46 6.63
N LEU A 51 -6.01 -10.55 6.19
CA LEU A 51 -4.76 -10.21 6.86
C LEU A 51 -5.01 -9.58 8.24
N ALA A 52 -5.98 -8.67 8.34
CA ALA A 52 -6.38 -8.05 9.60
C ALA A 52 -6.86 -9.09 10.62
N GLN A 53 -7.65 -10.08 10.18
CA GLN A 53 -8.05 -11.21 11.03
C GLN A 53 -6.85 -12.01 11.53
N LYS A 54 -5.89 -12.36 10.64
CA LYS A 54 -4.69 -13.12 11.03
C LYS A 54 -3.80 -12.39 12.05
N LEU A 55 -3.74 -11.06 11.97
CA LEU A 55 -2.91 -10.23 12.83
C LEU A 55 -3.64 -9.68 14.07
N SER A 56 -4.96 -9.89 14.17
CA SER A 56 -5.82 -9.20 15.16
C SER A 56 -5.72 -7.67 15.05
N TYR A 57 -5.59 -7.17 13.82
CA TYR A 57 -5.59 -5.75 13.49
C TYR A 57 -6.97 -5.29 13.03
N ARG A 58 -7.23 -3.98 13.10
CA ARG A 58 -8.40 -3.38 12.46
C ARG A 58 -8.19 -3.31 10.96
N PHE A 59 -9.27 -3.50 10.19
CA PHE A 59 -9.28 -3.25 8.75
C PHE A 59 -9.95 -1.92 8.46
N GLN A 60 -9.34 -1.10 7.57
CA GLN A 60 -9.92 0.13 7.05
C GLN A 60 -9.70 0.23 5.53
N ASP A 61 -10.61 0.92 4.85
CA ASP A 61 -10.53 1.17 3.41
C ASP A 61 -10.73 2.68 3.16
N THR A 62 -9.76 3.32 2.47
CA THR A 62 -9.78 4.77 2.27
C THR A 62 -10.98 5.23 1.46
N ASP A 63 -11.44 4.45 0.49
CA ASP A 63 -12.58 4.79 -0.34
C ASP A 63 -13.85 4.83 0.52
N ARG A 64 -14.06 3.81 1.36
CA ARG A 64 -15.18 3.78 2.32
C ARG A 64 -15.12 4.93 3.34
N LEU A 65 -13.92 5.28 3.84
CA LEU A 65 -13.76 6.38 4.78
C LEU A 65 -14.10 7.73 4.15
N ILE A 66 -13.74 7.95 2.88
CA ILE A 66 -14.10 9.18 2.15
C ILE A 66 -15.62 9.24 1.95
N GLU A 67 -16.26 8.16 1.48
CA GLU A 67 -17.71 8.10 1.30
C GLU A 67 -18.47 8.39 2.61
N GLN A 68 -18.00 7.84 3.73
CA GLN A 68 -18.59 8.13 5.05
C GLN A 68 -18.45 9.61 5.48
N LYS A 69 -17.29 10.22 5.22
CA LYS A 69 -17.03 11.64 5.55
C LYS A 69 -17.82 12.58 4.69
N GLU A 70 -17.81 12.35 3.39
CA GLU A 70 -18.53 13.19 2.43
C GLU A 70 -20.04 12.90 2.43
N ARG A 71 -20.49 11.79 3.02
CA ARG A 71 -21.88 11.29 3.01
C ARG A 71 -22.40 11.11 1.59
N ASP A 72 -21.50 10.70 0.69
CA ASP A 72 -21.77 10.58 -0.73
C ASP A 72 -20.91 9.44 -1.34
N THR A 73 -21.33 8.95 -2.50
CA THR A 73 -20.58 7.94 -3.22
C THR A 73 -19.43 8.55 -4.00
N ILE A 74 -18.35 7.78 -4.17
CA ILE A 74 -17.19 8.23 -4.96
C ILE A 74 -17.60 8.61 -6.39
N ASN A 75 -18.50 7.85 -7.01
CA ASN A 75 -18.99 8.15 -8.37
C ASN A 75 -19.66 9.52 -8.41
N HIS A 76 -20.54 9.83 -7.48
CA HIS A 76 -21.23 11.12 -7.42
C HIS A 76 -20.26 12.27 -7.10
N ILE A 77 -19.26 12.04 -6.24
CA ILE A 77 -18.20 13.02 -5.97
C ILE A 77 -17.41 13.32 -7.26
N PHE A 78 -17.07 12.30 -8.06
CA PHE A 78 -16.39 12.48 -9.35
C PHE A 78 -17.26 13.27 -10.36
N ASP A 79 -18.55 12.95 -10.41
CA ASP A 79 -19.50 13.60 -11.35
C ASP A 79 -19.72 15.07 -11.00
N LEU A 80 -19.82 15.39 -9.70
CA LEU A 80 -20.10 16.76 -9.25
C LEU A 80 -18.85 17.66 -9.18
N TYR A 81 -17.73 17.12 -8.68
CA TYR A 81 -16.56 17.93 -8.30
C TYR A 81 -15.30 17.57 -9.10
N GLY A 82 -15.33 16.48 -9.86
CA GLY A 82 -14.21 16.02 -10.68
C GLY A 82 -13.11 15.29 -9.90
N GLU A 83 -12.16 14.76 -10.67
CA GLU A 83 -11.09 13.90 -10.14
C GLU A 83 -10.18 14.66 -9.17
N GLU A 84 -9.81 15.91 -9.49
CA GLU A 84 -8.86 16.67 -8.67
C GLU A 84 -9.37 16.95 -7.26
N TYR A 85 -10.68 17.24 -7.11
CA TYR A 85 -11.32 17.37 -5.80
C TYR A 85 -11.20 16.07 -5.00
N PHE A 86 -11.54 14.93 -5.61
CA PHE A 86 -11.43 13.63 -4.96
C PHE A 86 -9.98 13.34 -4.53
N ARG A 87 -8.99 13.63 -5.38
CA ARG A 87 -7.56 13.48 -5.02
C ARG A 87 -7.16 14.37 -3.84
N GLY A 88 -7.75 15.56 -3.71
CA GLY A 88 -7.60 16.41 -2.53
C GLY A 88 -8.12 15.73 -1.26
N LYS A 89 -9.31 15.09 -1.35
CA LYS A 89 -9.90 14.34 -0.23
C LYS A 89 -9.06 13.11 0.18
N GLU A 90 -8.50 12.38 -0.78
CA GLU A 90 -7.56 11.28 -0.50
C GLU A 90 -6.35 11.79 0.29
N THR A 91 -5.73 12.89 -0.14
CA THR A 91 -4.56 13.47 0.55
C THR A 91 -4.91 13.96 1.96
N GLY A 92 -6.03 14.69 2.11
CA GLY A 92 -6.52 15.17 3.42
C GLY A 92 -6.79 14.01 4.39
N LEU A 93 -7.44 12.94 3.91
CA LEU A 93 -7.69 11.75 4.73
C LEU A 93 -6.38 11.13 5.23
N LEU A 94 -5.35 10.99 4.39
CA LEU A 94 -4.06 10.44 4.83
C LEU A 94 -3.40 11.30 5.90
N GLN A 95 -3.47 12.63 5.77
CA GLN A 95 -2.91 13.56 6.76
C GLN A 95 -3.60 13.43 8.13
N GLU A 96 -4.92 13.23 8.14
CA GLU A 96 -5.68 12.98 9.37
C GLU A 96 -5.36 11.62 9.98
N LEU A 97 -5.25 10.58 9.16
CA LEU A 97 -4.98 9.23 9.62
C LEU A 97 -3.52 9.04 10.10
N LEU A 98 -2.59 9.81 9.56
CA LEU A 98 -1.15 9.66 9.86
C LEU A 98 -0.84 9.67 11.36
N PRO A 99 -1.33 10.59 12.21
CA PRO A 99 -1.05 10.58 13.65
C PRO A 99 -1.76 9.44 14.40
N GLU A 100 -2.91 8.97 13.92
CA GLU A 100 -3.85 8.16 14.68
C GLU A 100 -3.75 6.65 14.44
N LEU A 101 -3.29 6.24 13.23
CA LEU A 101 -3.28 4.83 12.87
C LEU A 101 -2.21 4.05 13.61
N ASN A 102 -2.66 2.97 14.26
CA ASN A 102 -1.79 1.95 14.83
C ASN A 102 -2.52 0.59 14.85
N HIS A 103 -1.81 -0.48 14.47
CA HIS A 103 -2.35 -1.84 14.34
C HIS A 103 -3.54 -1.91 13.37
N VAL A 104 -3.35 -1.35 12.17
CA VAL A 104 -4.36 -1.28 11.11
C VAL A 104 -3.81 -1.90 9.83
N VAL A 105 -4.66 -2.65 9.13
CA VAL A 105 -4.49 -2.96 7.70
C VAL A 105 -5.33 -1.97 6.91
N LEU A 106 -4.68 -1.07 6.18
CA LEU A 106 -5.32 -0.03 5.38
C LEU A 106 -5.31 -0.41 3.90
N SER A 107 -6.48 -0.59 3.31
CA SER A 107 -6.66 -0.69 1.85
C SER A 107 -6.81 0.69 1.26
N THR A 108 -6.08 1.00 0.18
CA THR A 108 -6.14 2.32 -0.46
C THR A 108 -6.93 2.29 -1.77
N GLY A 109 -7.52 3.43 -2.14
CA GLY A 109 -7.97 3.68 -3.50
C GLY A 109 -6.84 3.47 -4.52
N GLY A 110 -7.16 2.92 -5.70
CA GLY A 110 -6.12 2.60 -6.70
C GLY A 110 -5.39 3.82 -7.26
N GLY A 111 -5.97 5.01 -7.18
CA GLY A 111 -5.34 6.26 -7.61
C GLY A 111 -4.54 6.97 -6.53
N LEU A 112 -4.75 6.62 -5.27
CA LEU A 112 -4.20 7.34 -4.12
C LEU A 112 -2.65 7.43 -4.14
N PRO A 113 -1.88 6.38 -4.45
CA PRO A 113 -0.42 6.44 -4.51
C PRO A 113 0.14 7.23 -5.70
N LEU A 114 -0.68 7.68 -6.66
CA LEU A 114 -0.20 8.36 -7.86
C LEU A 114 0.37 9.75 -7.58
N ARG A 115 0.00 10.37 -6.46
CA ARG A 115 0.64 11.59 -5.98
C ARG A 115 1.87 11.25 -5.14
N ASP A 116 3.04 11.81 -5.47
CA ASP A 116 4.29 11.58 -4.74
C ASP A 116 4.16 11.91 -3.25
N GLN A 117 3.42 12.98 -2.91
CA GLN A 117 3.11 13.35 -1.53
C GLN A 117 2.40 12.21 -0.79
N ASN A 118 1.38 11.60 -1.40
CA ASN A 118 0.64 10.48 -0.79
C ASN A 118 1.55 9.27 -0.61
N SER A 119 2.36 8.94 -1.62
CA SER A 119 3.33 7.85 -1.52
C SER A 119 4.31 8.02 -0.36
N SER A 120 4.74 9.25 -0.07
CA SER A 120 5.59 9.58 1.07
C SER A 120 4.86 9.39 2.40
N ILE A 121 3.62 9.89 2.51
CA ILE A 121 2.78 9.71 3.70
C ILE A 121 2.50 8.23 3.96
N LEU A 122 2.18 7.44 2.94
CA LEU A 122 1.93 5.99 3.09
C LEU A 122 3.15 5.26 3.66
N LYS A 123 4.36 5.62 3.23
CA LYS A 123 5.61 5.04 3.77
C LYS A 123 5.85 5.41 5.23
N GLU A 124 5.48 6.63 5.62
CA GLU A 124 5.53 7.07 7.02
C GLU A 124 4.47 6.38 7.88
N MET A 125 3.30 6.06 7.30
CA MET A 125 2.21 5.39 7.99
C MET A 125 2.51 3.93 8.34
N GLY A 126 3.35 3.21 7.57
CA GLY A 126 3.66 1.82 7.86
C GLY A 126 4.28 1.03 6.71
N PHE A 127 4.11 -0.29 6.76
CA PHE A 127 4.63 -1.23 5.77
C PHE A 127 3.76 -1.26 4.52
N VAL A 128 4.24 -0.64 3.44
CA VAL A 128 3.50 -0.54 2.17
C VAL A 128 3.72 -1.79 1.34
N VAL A 129 2.63 -2.47 0.97
CA VAL A 129 2.63 -3.69 0.16
C VAL A 129 1.85 -3.45 -1.13
N TYR A 130 2.51 -3.64 -2.25
CA TYR A 130 1.89 -3.61 -3.57
C TYR A 130 1.35 -4.99 -3.93
N LEU A 131 0.02 -5.11 -4.09
CA LEU A 131 -0.63 -6.30 -4.63
C LEU A 131 -0.63 -6.21 -6.16
N LYS A 132 0.28 -6.95 -6.80
CA LYS A 132 0.47 -6.95 -8.25
C LYS A 132 -0.30 -8.10 -8.87
N ALA A 133 -1.28 -7.79 -9.74
CA ALA A 133 -1.97 -8.75 -10.60
C ALA A 133 -1.50 -8.56 -12.04
N SER A 134 -1.46 -9.62 -12.84
CA SER A 134 -1.24 -9.53 -14.27
C SER A 134 -2.38 -8.80 -14.97
N LYS A 135 -2.14 -8.36 -16.21
CA LYS A 135 -3.17 -7.75 -17.06
C LYS A 135 -4.35 -8.70 -17.23
N GLU A 136 -4.09 -9.96 -17.56
CA GLU A 136 -5.09 -11.01 -17.80
C GLU A 136 -5.95 -11.24 -16.55
N THR A 137 -5.31 -11.38 -15.40
CA THR A 137 -6.01 -11.53 -14.11
C THR A 137 -6.86 -10.31 -13.78
N THR A 138 -6.33 -9.11 -14.04
CA THR A 138 -7.05 -7.85 -13.83
C THR A 138 -8.28 -7.74 -14.71
N ILE A 139 -8.15 -8.00 -16.02
CA ILE A 139 -9.27 -8.00 -16.98
C ILE A 139 -10.33 -9.01 -16.54
N LYS A 140 -9.92 -10.25 -16.22
CA LYS A 140 -10.84 -11.31 -15.77
C LYS A 140 -11.61 -10.90 -14.51
N ARG A 141 -10.95 -10.35 -13.50
CA ARG A 141 -11.58 -9.94 -12.24
C ARG A 141 -12.52 -8.74 -12.41
N LEU A 142 -12.24 -7.87 -13.37
CA LEU A 142 -13.04 -6.69 -13.65
C LEU A 142 -14.16 -6.93 -14.68
N SER A 143 -14.20 -8.07 -15.38
CA SER A 143 -15.13 -8.32 -16.48
C SER A 143 -16.62 -8.14 -16.12
N GLY A 144 -16.99 -8.40 -14.86
CA GLY A 144 -18.35 -8.21 -14.34
C GLY A 144 -18.61 -6.86 -13.66
N ASP A 145 -17.60 -6.04 -13.47
CA ASP A 145 -17.71 -4.77 -12.71
C ASP A 145 -18.04 -3.61 -13.67
N ARG A 146 -19.27 -3.08 -13.59
CA ARG A 146 -19.74 -1.92 -14.36
C ARG A 146 -19.78 -0.62 -13.53
N THR A 147 -19.34 -0.66 -12.30
CA THR A 147 -19.46 0.49 -11.35
C THR A 147 -18.31 1.47 -11.43
N ARG A 148 -17.26 1.18 -12.20
CA ARG A 148 -16.04 1.99 -12.27
C ARG A 148 -16.10 3.05 -13.36
N PRO A 149 -16.16 4.38 -13.04
CA PRO A 149 -16.25 5.45 -14.05
C PRO A 149 -15.10 5.41 -15.06
N LEU A 150 -13.88 5.15 -14.58
CA LEU A 150 -12.66 5.13 -15.40
C LEU A 150 -12.59 3.97 -16.42
N LEU A 151 -13.48 2.98 -16.32
CA LEU A 151 -13.50 1.79 -17.19
C LEU A 151 -14.73 1.71 -18.11
N GLN A 152 -15.50 2.78 -18.24
CA GLN A 152 -16.68 2.82 -19.11
C GLN A 152 -16.29 3.00 -20.58
N GLY A 153 -17.02 2.33 -21.50
CA GLY A 153 -16.88 2.44 -22.97
C GLY A 153 -16.19 1.24 -23.63
N ASP A 154 -16.13 1.26 -24.99
CA ASP A 154 -15.83 0.09 -25.83
C ASP A 154 -14.38 -0.41 -25.78
N ASP A 155 -13.41 0.44 -25.42
CA ASP A 155 -11.97 0.09 -25.37
C ASP A 155 -11.46 -0.26 -23.96
N ARG A 156 -12.29 -0.93 -23.16
CA ARG A 156 -12.00 -1.21 -21.73
C ARG A 156 -10.66 -1.91 -21.49
N GLU A 157 -10.33 -2.93 -22.29
CA GLU A 157 -9.07 -3.67 -22.12
C GLU A 157 -7.84 -2.81 -22.41
N LYS A 158 -7.89 -2.00 -23.46
CA LYS A 158 -6.81 -1.07 -23.80
C LYS A 158 -6.63 0.00 -22.71
N ARG A 159 -7.73 0.47 -22.10
CA ARG A 159 -7.66 1.40 -20.97
C ARG A 159 -7.02 0.75 -19.74
N ILE A 160 -7.41 -0.47 -19.40
CA ILE A 160 -6.80 -1.23 -18.30
C ILE A 160 -5.30 -1.37 -18.54
N GLU A 161 -4.89 -1.75 -19.74
CA GLU A 161 -3.48 -1.91 -20.12
C GLU A 161 -2.72 -0.60 -20.01
N SER A 162 -3.23 0.47 -20.59
CA SER A 162 -2.61 1.81 -20.51
C SER A 162 -2.47 2.28 -19.05
N MET A 163 -3.52 2.11 -18.25
CA MET A 163 -3.50 2.47 -16.84
C MET A 163 -2.54 1.61 -16.03
N LEU A 164 -2.44 0.31 -16.30
CA LEU A 164 -1.48 -0.59 -15.64
C LEU A 164 -0.05 -0.19 -15.99
N ASN A 165 0.24 0.05 -17.28
CA ASN A 165 1.57 0.47 -17.73
C ASN A 165 2.00 1.79 -17.08
N TYR A 166 1.10 2.75 -16.95
CA TYR A 166 1.38 4.02 -16.29
C TYR A 166 1.57 3.88 -14.75
N ARG A 167 0.71 3.09 -14.08
CA ARG A 167 0.65 3.04 -12.62
C ARG A 167 1.61 2.05 -11.99
N THR A 168 1.97 0.96 -12.69
CA THR A 168 2.85 -0.09 -12.15
C THR A 168 4.17 0.46 -11.63
N PRO A 169 4.95 1.28 -12.39
CA PRO A 169 6.20 1.81 -11.85
C PRO A 169 6.01 2.71 -10.63
N ILE A 170 4.87 3.41 -10.54
CA ILE A 170 4.55 4.25 -9.37
C ILE A 170 4.28 3.38 -8.14
N TYR A 171 3.48 2.32 -8.28
CA TYR A 171 3.23 1.38 -7.18
C TYR A 171 4.51 0.67 -6.74
N GLU A 172 5.37 0.26 -7.68
CA GLU A 172 6.66 -0.38 -7.37
C GLU A 172 7.57 0.56 -6.57
N LYS A 173 7.65 1.84 -6.97
CA LYS A 173 8.42 2.87 -6.24
C LYS A 173 7.85 3.15 -4.85
N ALA A 174 6.52 3.12 -4.69
CA ALA A 174 5.84 3.40 -3.42
C ALA A 174 5.93 2.23 -2.41
N ALA A 175 6.11 1.00 -2.87
CA ALA A 175 6.03 -0.20 -2.05
C ALA A 175 7.35 -0.54 -1.34
N HIS A 176 7.25 -1.08 -0.12
CA HIS A 176 8.34 -1.79 0.56
C HIS A 176 8.40 -3.27 0.13
N LYS A 177 7.26 -3.85 -0.27
CA LYS A 177 7.15 -5.24 -0.72
C LYS A 177 6.15 -5.37 -1.86
N ILE A 178 6.49 -6.19 -2.85
CA ILE A 178 5.58 -6.55 -3.95
C ILE A 178 5.15 -8.01 -3.74
N ILE A 179 3.85 -8.26 -3.81
CA ILE A 179 3.25 -9.60 -3.74
C ILE A 179 2.44 -9.83 -5.02
N ILE A 180 2.82 -10.85 -5.77
CA ILE A 180 2.09 -11.30 -6.97
C ILE A 180 0.85 -12.07 -6.52
N THR A 181 -0.33 -11.69 -7.06
CA THR A 181 -1.63 -12.25 -6.64
C THR A 181 -2.21 -13.27 -7.62
N ASP A 182 -1.53 -13.49 -8.76
CA ASP A 182 -1.97 -14.44 -9.77
C ASP A 182 -1.91 -15.86 -9.23
N HIS A 183 -2.94 -16.65 -9.52
CA HIS A 183 -3.06 -18.07 -9.14
C HIS A 183 -2.94 -18.36 -7.64
N LYS A 184 -3.12 -17.35 -6.77
CA LYS A 184 -3.08 -17.50 -5.32
C LYS A 184 -4.43 -17.24 -4.70
N SER A 185 -4.74 -17.99 -3.66
CA SER A 185 -5.87 -17.74 -2.78
C SER A 185 -5.64 -16.48 -1.92
N ILE A 186 -6.72 -15.92 -1.41
CA ILE A 186 -6.68 -14.78 -0.48
C ILE A 186 -5.83 -15.13 0.75
N ASP A 187 -5.94 -16.36 1.25
CA ASP A 187 -5.22 -16.82 2.45
C ASP A 187 -3.71 -16.92 2.21
N GLU A 188 -3.27 -17.45 1.06
CA GLU A 188 -1.85 -17.52 0.69
C GLU A 188 -1.24 -16.12 0.55
N ILE A 189 -1.97 -15.18 -0.06
CA ILE A 189 -1.51 -13.80 -0.21
C ILE A 189 -1.39 -13.14 1.17
N ALA A 190 -2.41 -13.27 2.02
CA ALA A 190 -2.40 -12.71 3.37
C ALA A 190 -1.27 -13.30 4.24
N THR A 191 -1.02 -14.60 4.14
CA THR A 191 0.09 -15.27 4.83
C THR A 191 1.45 -14.75 4.35
N ALA A 192 1.65 -14.62 3.04
CA ALA A 192 2.90 -14.09 2.48
C ALA A 192 3.19 -12.63 2.92
N ILE A 193 2.14 -11.81 3.04
CA ILE A 193 2.26 -10.44 3.57
C ILE A 193 2.64 -10.48 5.05
N MET A 194 1.96 -11.31 5.85
CA MET A 194 2.23 -11.46 7.28
C MET A 194 3.67 -11.90 7.52
N GLU A 195 4.17 -12.90 6.81
CA GLU A 195 5.56 -13.36 6.92
C GLU A 195 6.58 -12.27 6.55
N ALA A 196 6.31 -11.51 5.47
CA ALA A 196 7.17 -10.41 5.07
C ALA A 196 7.19 -9.28 6.12
N TYR A 197 6.04 -8.99 6.72
CA TYR A 197 5.90 -8.01 7.78
C TYR A 197 6.60 -8.45 9.06
N MET A 198 6.42 -9.71 9.49
CA MET A 198 7.08 -10.24 10.68
C MET A 198 8.60 -10.19 10.57
N LYS A 199 9.19 -10.51 9.41
CA LYS A 199 10.64 -10.37 9.16
C LYS A 199 11.15 -8.92 9.26
N LEU A 200 10.27 -7.93 9.13
CA LEU A 200 10.65 -6.54 9.25
C LEU A 200 10.67 -6.07 10.72
N ILE A 201 9.73 -6.56 11.53
CA ILE A 201 9.57 -6.10 12.91
C ILE A 201 10.35 -6.94 13.93
N TYR A 202 10.68 -8.20 13.60
CA TYR A 202 11.51 -9.11 14.40
C TYR A 202 12.86 -9.35 13.73
#